data_3e482927b6309964796be0f11ff30cdb
#
_entry.id   3e482927b6309964796be0f11ff30cdb
#
_cell.length_a   1.000
_cell.length_b   1.000
_cell.length_c   1.000
_cell.angle_alpha   90.00
_cell.angle_beta   90.00
_cell.angle_gamma   90.00
#
_symmetry.space_group_name_H-M   'P 1'
#
loop_
_entity.id
_entity.type
_entity.pdbx_description
1 polymer ?
#
loop_
_entity_poly.entity_id
_entity_poly.type
_entity_poly.pdbx_seq_one_letter_code
_entity_poly.pdbx_strand_id
1 'polypeptide(L)'
;MQDNEMKEKQAEQEAAEAKAAEQETAETAEAEKTEDAKNAEEAAEPEVDPKDAKIEELQNRLLRLQADFENFRRRTNIEKEQLSTFVTANVVGKFLKVLDNFERAEASVEKGDNVDAVVDGMKKIRRQFEDAFKDLKVEEIEAQNAKFDPNIHEAVMRGHNPELDDEIVDMVFEKGYKLGDKVIRHSKVRVNTNE
;
A
#
# COMPACT_ATOMS: atom_id res chain seq x y z
N MET A 1 -3.91 -26.69 29.72
CA MET A 1 -3.18 -26.02 28.66
C MET A 1 -2.08 -26.90 28.05
N GLN A 2 -1.56 -27.90 28.73
CA GLN A 2 -0.51 -28.80 28.18
C GLN A 2 -1.01 -29.90 27.22
N ASP A 3 -2.30 -30.26 27.29
CA ASP A 3 -2.86 -31.32 26.44
C ASP A 3 -3.17 -30.90 24.99
N ASN A 4 -3.27 -29.59 24.75
CA ASN A 4 -3.54 -29.07 23.39
C ASN A 4 -2.27 -28.90 22.53
N GLU A 5 -1.15 -28.54 23.17
CA GLU A 5 0.16 -28.43 22.50
C GLU A 5 0.74 -29.80 22.08
N MET A 6 0.41 -30.87 22.85
CA MET A 6 0.86 -32.23 22.48
C MET A 6 0.07 -32.77 21.27
N LYS A 7 -1.23 -32.42 21.16
CA LYS A 7 -2.04 -32.82 19.99
C LYS A 7 -1.68 -32.11 18.72
N GLU A 8 -1.31 -30.81 18.80
CA GLU A 8 -0.82 -30.07 17.61
C GLU A 8 0.52 -30.60 17.11
N LYS A 9 1.46 -30.90 17.99
CA LYS A 9 2.74 -31.50 17.58
C LYS A 9 2.62 -32.92 17.00
N GLN A 10 1.64 -33.70 17.46
CA GLN A 10 1.35 -35.01 16.86
C GLN A 10 0.74 -34.90 15.48
N ALA A 11 -0.17 -33.92 15.28
CA ALA A 11 -0.77 -33.68 13.95
C ALA A 11 0.24 -33.15 12.93
N GLU A 12 1.22 -32.34 13.36
CA GLU A 12 2.32 -31.88 12.49
C GLU A 12 3.30 -33.01 12.12
N GLN A 13 3.57 -33.93 13.03
CA GLN A 13 4.42 -35.09 12.75
C GLN A 13 3.74 -36.09 11.80
N GLU A 14 2.46 -36.38 12.00
CA GLU A 14 1.71 -37.25 11.05
C GLU A 14 1.59 -36.66 9.64
N ALA A 15 1.45 -35.32 9.54
CA ALA A 15 1.41 -34.64 8.24
C ALA A 15 2.78 -34.61 7.53
N ALA A 16 3.88 -34.62 8.30
CA ALA A 16 5.23 -34.68 7.75
C ALA A 16 5.61 -36.12 7.28
N GLU A 17 5.18 -37.16 8.03
CA GLU A 17 5.38 -38.56 7.63
C GLU A 17 4.53 -38.96 6.42
N ALA A 18 3.31 -38.44 6.29
CA ALA A 18 2.46 -38.67 5.12
C ALA A 18 3.04 -38.08 3.83
N LYS A 19 3.72 -36.91 3.92
CA LYS A 19 4.40 -36.29 2.76
C LYS A 19 5.70 -37.01 2.38
N ALA A 20 6.39 -37.59 3.33
CA ALA A 20 7.60 -38.38 3.06
C ALA A 20 7.25 -39.71 2.39
N ALA A 21 6.14 -40.35 2.79
CA ALA A 21 5.67 -41.60 2.18
C ALA A 21 5.15 -41.43 0.74
N GLU A 22 4.56 -40.25 0.41
CA GLU A 22 4.13 -39.94 -0.97
C GLU A 22 5.32 -39.64 -1.90
N GLN A 23 6.43 -39.11 -1.38
CA GLN A 23 7.64 -38.89 -2.19
C GLN A 23 8.41 -40.20 -2.47
N GLU A 24 8.44 -41.12 -1.50
CA GLU A 24 9.15 -42.41 -1.67
C GLU A 24 8.41 -43.35 -2.64
N THR A 25 7.07 -43.28 -2.73
CA THR A 25 6.28 -44.06 -3.71
C THR A 25 6.33 -43.49 -5.12
N ALA A 26 6.63 -42.18 -5.28
CA ALA A 26 6.81 -41.56 -6.58
C ALA A 26 8.18 -41.91 -7.20
N GLU A 27 9.23 -42.00 -6.38
CA GLU A 27 10.60 -42.28 -6.82
C GLU A 27 10.78 -43.76 -7.18
N THR A 28 10.09 -44.72 -6.53
CA THR A 28 10.12 -46.14 -6.87
C THR A 28 9.28 -46.48 -8.11
N ALA A 29 8.27 -45.70 -8.46
CA ALA A 29 7.48 -45.91 -9.68
C ALA A 29 8.18 -45.43 -10.97
N GLU A 30 9.17 -44.54 -10.86
CA GLU A 30 10.00 -44.07 -11.97
C GLU A 30 11.19 -45.00 -12.25
N ALA A 31 11.68 -45.75 -11.26
CA ALA A 31 12.83 -46.66 -11.40
C ALA A 31 12.46 -48.02 -12.06
N GLU A 32 11.21 -48.49 -11.93
CA GLU A 32 10.80 -49.76 -12.54
C GLU A 32 10.39 -49.66 -14.03
N LYS A 33 10.22 -48.43 -14.57
CA LYS A 33 9.86 -48.24 -15.99
C LYS A 33 11.04 -48.12 -16.96
N THR A 34 12.29 -48.20 -16.46
CA THR A 34 13.48 -47.97 -17.29
C THR A 34 14.26 -49.26 -17.65
N GLU A 35 13.90 -50.44 -17.13
CA GLU A 35 14.62 -51.70 -17.45
C GLU A 35 13.97 -52.62 -18.49
N ASP A 36 12.70 -52.41 -18.86
CA ASP A 36 12.02 -53.33 -19.80
C ASP A 36 11.90 -52.83 -21.26
N ALA A 37 12.60 -51.73 -21.60
CA ALA A 37 12.56 -51.14 -22.96
C ALA A 37 13.88 -51.23 -23.73
N LYS A 38 14.71 -52.27 -23.44
CA LYS A 38 15.99 -52.50 -24.18
C LYS A 38 16.00 -53.77 -25.00
N ASN A 39 14.92 -54.11 -25.63
CA ASN A 39 15.02 -55.09 -26.69
C ASN A 39 13.77 -55.11 -27.56
N ALA A 40 13.70 -54.26 -28.55
CA ALA A 40 13.06 -54.53 -29.86
C ALA A 40 13.00 -53.26 -30.71
N GLU A 41 13.49 -53.40 -31.91
CA GLU A 41 13.20 -52.65 -33.12
C GLU A 41 13.93 -51.32 -33.36
N GLU A 42 14.99 -51.46 -34.06
CA GLU A 42 15.48 -50.58 -35.11
C GLU A 42 14.37 -50.34 -36.13
N ALA A 43 13.53 -49.33 -35.93
CA ALA A 43 12.51 -48.88 -36.89
C ALA A 43 12.31 -47.36 -36.77
N ALA A 44 12.84 -46.64 -37.76
CA ALA A 44 12.42 -45.35 -38.25
C ALA A 44 12.08 -44.29 -37.17
N GLU A 45 13.03 -43.41 -36.88
CA GLU A 45 12.74 -42.08 -36.30
C GLU A 45 11.64 -41.45 -37.16
N PRO A 46 10.46 -41.10 -36.62
CA PRO A 46 9.52 -40.30 -37.36
C PRO A 46 10.21 -38.97 -37.68
N GLU A 47 10.36 -38.65 -38.97
CA GLU A 47 10.76 -37.32 -39.42
C GLU A 47 9.74 -36.33 -38.86
N VAL A 48 10.04 -35.79 -37.70
CA VAL A 48 9.24 -34.70 -37.07
C VAL A 48 9.30 -33.53 -38.04
N ASP A 49 8.17 -33.15 -38.62
CA ASP A 49 8.09 -31.99 -39.49
C ASP A 49 8.76 -30.81 -38.78
N PRO A 50 9.75 -30.10 -39.39
CA PRO A 50 10.42 -28.98 -38.76
C PRO A 50 9.46 -27.90 -38.28
N LYS A 51 8.23 -27.92 -38.77
CA LYS A 51 7.13 -27.06 -38.27
C LYS A 51 6.61 -27.52 -36.91
N ASP A 52 6.43 -28.83 -36.71
CA ASP A 52 5.94 -29.38 -35.46
C ASP A 52 6.95 -29.20 -34.34
N ALA A 53 8.24 -29.41 -34.60
CA ALA A 53 9.33 -29.10 -33.65
C ALA A 53 9.33 -27.61 -33.26
N LYS A 54 9.09 -26.73 -34.24
CA LYS A 54 9.01 -25.28 -33.96
C LYS A 54 7.78 -24.90 -33.18
N ILE A 55 6.64 -25.53 -33.42
CA ILE A 55 5.40 -25.33 -32.64
C ILE A 55 5.61 -25.75 -31.19
N GLU A 56 6.24 -26.89 -30.95
CA GLU A 56 6.55 -27.37 -29.60
C GLU A 56 7.50 -26.45 -28.88
N GLU A 57 8.57 -25.98 -29.53
CA GLU A 57 9.50 -24.99 -28.96
C GLU A 57 8.75 -23.69 -28.56
N LEU A 58 7.88 -23.20 -29.43
CA LEU A 58 7.09 -21.99 -29.15
C LEU A 58 6.08 -22.19 -28.03
N GLN A 59 5.42 -23.36 -27.97
CA GLN A 59 4.52 -23.71 -26.88
C GLN A 59 5.26 -23.77 -25.53
N ASN A 60 6.40 -24.46 -25.48
CA ASN A 60 7.25 -24.55 -24.29
C ASN A 60 7.74 -23.16 -23.84
N ARG A 61 8.13 -22.32 -24.79
CA ARG A 61 8.52 -20.94 -24.51
C ARG A 61 7.35 -20.10 -23.97
N LEU A 62 6.15 -20.29 -24.51
CA LEU A 62 4.93 -19.61 -24.08
C LEU A 62 4.56 -20.02 -22.64
N LEU A 63 4.56 -21.33 -22.35
CA LEU A 63 4.31 -21.83 -20.99
C LEU A 63 5.30 -21.27 -19.96
N ARG A 64 6.59 -21.24 -20.33
CA ARG A 64 7.62 -20.66 -19.47
C ARG A 64 7.39 -19.17 -19.23
N LEU A 65 7.08 -18.43 -20.30
CA LEU A 65 6.79 -17.00 -20.20
C LEU A 65 5.56 -16.72 -19.31
N GLN A 66 4.53 -17.57 -19.44
CA GLN A 66 3.33 -17.47 -18.61
C GLN A 66 3.65 -17.72 -17.14
N ALA A 67 4.44 -18.74 -16.82
CA ALA A 67 4.87 -19.03 -15.45
C ALA A 67 5.73 -17.88 -14.87
N ASP A 68 6.65 -17.34 -15.66
CA ASP A 68 7.49 -16.20 -15.26
C ASP A 68 6.63 -14.94 -15.01
N PHE A 69 5.62 -14.72 -15.87
CA PHE A 69 4.70 -13.60 -15.69
C PHE A 69 3.84 -13.73 -14.43
N GLU A 70 3.32 -14.93 -14.15
CA GLU A 70 2.55 -15.20 -12.93
C GLU A 70 3.41 -14.99 -11.67
N ASN A 71 4.65 -15.48 -11.69
CA ASN A 71 5.62 -15.27 -10.61
C ASN A 71 5.95 -13.78 -10.42
N PHE A 72 6.18 -13.05 -11.51
CA PHE A 72 6.41 -11.61 -11.49
C PHE A 72 5.21 -10.88 -10.90
N ARG A 73 4.00 -11.19 -11.37
CA ARG A 73 2.76 -10.58 -10.87
C ARG A 73 2.57 -10.80 -9.38
N ARG A 74 2.79 -12.04 -8.91
CA ARG A 74 2.68 -12.39 -7.48
C ARG A 74 3.70 -11.60 -6.65
N ARG A 75 4.97 -11.60 -7.07
CA ARG A 75 6.03 -10.84 -6.39
C ARG A 75 5.71 -9.35 -6.34
N THR A 76 5.31 -8.76 -7.46
CA THR A 76 4.95 -7.34 -7.53
C THR A 76 3.78 -6.97 -6.60
N ASN A 77 2.79 -7.84 -6.46
CA ASN A 77 1.70 -7.61 -5.52
C ASN A 77 2.18 -7.62 -4.06
N ILE A 78 3.03 -8.59 -3.69
CA ILE A 78 3.62 -8.64 -2.35
C ILE A 78 4.46 -7.39 -2.07
N GLU A 79 5.30 -6.96 -3.03
CA GLU A 79 6.10 -5.75 -2.91
C GLU A 79 5.24 -4.49 -2.72
N LYS A 80 4.11 -4.39 -3.45
CA LYS A 80 3.15 -3.29 -3.29
C LYS A 80 2.49 -3.27 -1.91
N GLU A 81 2.10 -4.44 -1.40
CA GLU A 81 1.51 -4.55 -0.05
C GLU A 81 2.53 -4.17 1.04
N GLN A 82 3.77 -4.65 0.91
CA GLN A 82 4.85 -4.30 1.82
C GLN A 82 5.15 -2.80 1.78
N LEU A 83 5.20 -2.21 0.59
CA LEU A 83 5.41 -0.76 0.43
C LEU A 83 4.26 0.03 1.06
N SER A 84 3.02 -0.38 0.82
CA SER A 84 1.83 0.26 1.43
C SER A 84 1.89 0.21 2.96
N THR A 85 2.21 -0.96 3.51
CA THR A 85 2.37 -1.14 4.97
C THR A 85 3.49 -0.28 5.52
N PHE A 86 4.64 -0.24 4.85
CA PHE A 86 5.78 0.57 5.25
C PHE A 86 5.45 2.07 5.24
N VAL A 87 4.80 2.56 4.18
CA VAL A 87 4.38 3.97 4.07
C VAL A 87 3.38 4.31 5.18
N THR A 88 2.38 3.46 5.40
CA THR A 88 1.39 3.66 6.46
C THR A 88 2.03 3.69 7.85
N ALA A 89 2.93 2.75 8.14
CA ALA A 89 3.65 2.71 9.42
C ALA A 89 4.51 3.96 9.64
N ASN A 90 5.16 4.47 8.59
CA ASN A 90 5.94 5.70 8.64
C ASN A 90 5.06 6.92 8.97
N VAL A 91 3.92 7.04 8.29
CA VAL A 91 2.96 8.12 8.54
C VAL A 91 2.43 8.05 9.97
N VAL A 92 1.92 6.88 10.38
CA VAL A 92 1.39 6.66 11.74
C VAL A 92 2.46 6.96 12.80
N GLY A 93 3.69 6.50 12.59
CA GLY A 93 4.80 6.75 13.52
C GLY A 93 5.10 8.23 13.76
N LYS A 94 4.89 9.11 12.78
CA LYS A 94 5.01 10.56 12.95
C LYS A 94 3.88 11.13 13.80
N PHE A 95 2.65 10.62 13.62
CA PHE A 95 1.48 11.08 14.38
C PHE A 95 1.44 10.55 15.81
N LEU A 96 2.04 9.40 16.10
CA LEU A 96 2.13 8.89 17.48
C LEU A 96 2.80 9.90 18.43
N LYS A 97 3.87 10.58 17.98
CA LYS A 97 4.53 11.63 18.78
C LYS A 97 3.62 12.82 19.10
N VAL A 98 2.71 13.13 18.17
CA VAL A 98 1.72 14.20 18.39
C VAL A 98 0.67 13.74 19.38
N LEU A 99 0.23 12.47 19.28
CA LEU A 99 -0.71 11.87 20.23
C LEU A 99 -0.15 11.85 21.65
N ASP A 100 1.11 11.41 21.85
CA ASP A 100 1.78 11.38 23.14
C ASP A 100 1.80 12.78 23.80
N ASN A 101 1.99 13.84 23.01
CA ASN A 101 1.99 15.19 23.50
C ASN A 101 0.58 15.71 23.81
N PHE A 102 -0.41 15.23 23.09
CA PHE A 102 -1.81 15.54 23.36
C PHE A 102 -2.24 14.93 24.70
N GLU A 103 -1.94 13.65 24.93
CA GLU A 103 -2.22 12.95 26.20
C GLU A 103 -1.52 13.64 27.38
N ARG A 104 -0.28 14.09 27.18
CA ARG A 104 0.45 14.85 28.22
C ARG A 104 -0.20 16.20 28.51
N ALA A 105 -0.73 16.90 27.49
CA ALA A 105 -1.44 18.15 27.68
C ALA A 105 -2.77 17.93 28.42
N GLU A 106 -3.50 16.86 28.09
CA GLU A 106 -4.75 16.47 28.75
C GLU A 106 -4.51 16.18 30.25
N ALA A 107 -3.50 15.40 30.58
CA ALA A 107 -3.12 15.12 31.96
C ALA A 107 -2.69 16.39 32.75
N SER A 108 -2.25 17.46 32.06
CA SER A 108 -1.92 18.75 32.69
C SER A 108 -3.18 19.52 33.04
N VAL A 109 -4.20 19.49 32.19
CA VAL A 109 -5.51 20.11 32.43
C VAL A 109 -6.19 19.48 33.67
N GLU A 110 -6.16 18.15 33.78
CA GLU A 110 -6.75 17.43 34.91
C GLU A 110 -6.11 17.79 36.25
N LYS A 111 -4.82 18.19 36.26
CA LYS A 111 -4.11 18.64 37.44
C LYS A 111 -4.41 20.10 37.83
N GLY A 112 -5.23 20.79 37.05
CA GLY A 112 -5.65 22.17 37.34
C GLY A 112 -4.62 23.24 36.96
N ASP A 113 -3.83 22.97 35.92
CA ASP A 113 -2.86 23.96 35.39
C ASP A 113 -3.56 25.22 34.87
N ASN A 114 -2.81 26.31 34.86
CA ASN A 114 -3.30 27.61 34.36
C ASN A 114 -3.69 27.50 32.86
N VAL A 115 -4.78 28.16 32.49
CA VAL A 115 -5.30 28.22 31.12
C VAL A 115 -4.22 28.65 30.11
N ASP A 116 -3.34 29.55 30.47
CA ASP A 116 -2.22 30.00 29.61
C ASP A 116 -1.26 28.85 29.29
N ALA A 117 -0.96 28.00 30.26
CA ALA A 117 -0.11 26.83 30.07
C ALA A 117 -0.75 25.81 29.11
N VAL A 118 -2.07 25.62 29.20
CA VAL A 118 -2.84 24.75 28.30
C VAL A 118 -2.81 25.31 26.87
N VAL A 119 -3.06 26.60 26.70
CA VAL A 119 -3.02 27.27 25.39
C VAL A 119 -1.62 27.15 24.76
N ASP A 120 -0.56 27.30 25.52
CA ASP A 120 0.81 27.12 25.03
C ASP A 120 1.13 25.67 24.70
N GLY A 121 0.59 24.70 25.45
CA GLY A 121 0.63 23.28 25.11
C GLY A 121 -0.02 22.99 23.76
N MET A 122 -1.23 23.52 23.53
CA MET A 122 -1.95 23.36 22.26
C MET A 122 -1.20 23.98 21.07
N LYS A 123 -0.56 25.15 21.25
CA LYS A 123 0.28 25.76 20.21
C LYS A 123 1.46 24.86 19.83
N LYS A 124 2.09 24.22 20.83
CA LYS A 124 3.19 23.26 20.60
C LYS A 124 2.72 22.03 19.82
N ILE A 125 1.57 21.46 20.18
CA ILE A 125 0.96 20.33 19.49
C ILE A 125 0.68 20.72 18.03
N ARG A 126 0.05 21.87 17.79
CA ARG A 126 -0.20 22.37 16.42
C ARG A 126 1.10 22.45 15.61
N ARG A 127 2.15 23.03 16.19
CA ARG A 127 3.46 23.13 15.51
C ARG A 127 4.03 21.76 15.15
N GLN A 128 3.86 20.77 16.02
CA GLN A 128 4.30 19.40 15.74
C GLN A 128 3.53 18.75 14.59
N PHE A 129 2.22 19.03 14.45
CA PHE A 129 1.46 18.63 13.26
C PHE A 129 2.02 19.27 11.98
N GLU A 130 2.27 20.58 12.02
CA GLU A 130 2.85 21.32 10.90
C GLU A 130 4.23 20.74 10.50
N ASP A 131 5.07 20.41 11.49
CA ASP A 131 6.38 19.79 11.26
C ASP A 131 6.25 18.37 10.70
N ALA A 132 5.31 17.56 11.21
CA ALA A 132 5.03 16.22 10.67
C ALA A 132 4.55 16.29 9.21
N PHE A 133 3.72 17.26 8.85
CA PHE A 133 3.30 17.48 7.47
C PHE A 133 4.47 17.86 6.56
N LYS A 134 5.34 18.78 7.00
CA LYS A 134 6.57 19.15 6.26
C LYS A 134 7.46 17.94 6.00
N ASP A 135 7.68 17.12 7.02
CA ASP A 135 8.46 15.88 6.90
C ASP A 135 7.86 14.88 5.91
N LEU A 136 6.54 14.85 5.80
CA LEU A 136 5.80 14.03 4.85
C LEU A 136 5.70 14.70 3.46
N LYS A 137 6.24 15.91 3.30
CA LYS A 137 6.11 16.74 2.09
C LYS A 137 4.66 17.07 1.75
N VAL A 138 3.83 17.19 2.78
CA VAL A 138 2.46 17.69 2.66
C VAL A 138 2.50 19.20 2.83
N GLU A 139 1.98 19.92 1.86
CA GLU A 139 1.94 21.38 1.82
C GLU A 139 0.50 21.87 1.92
N GLU A 140 0.30 22.97 2.64
CA GLU A 140 -0.97 23.69 2.67
C GLU A 140 -1.17 24.42 1.34
N ILE A 141 -2.40 24.39 0.81
CA ILE A 141 -2.81 25.15 -0.35
C ILE A 141 -3.15 26.56 0.11
N GLU A 142 -2.34 27.54 -0.26
CA GLU A 142 -2.60 28.96 0.04
C GLU A 142 -3.74 29.47 -0.86
N ALA A 143 -4.95 29.42 -0.33
CA ALA A 143 -6.14 29.82 -1.06
C ALA A 143 -6.61 31.25 -0.76
N GLN A 144 -6.28 31.81 0.41
CA GLN A 144 -6.75 33.15 0.80
C GLN A 144 -6.21 34.24 -0.13
N ASN A 145 -7.08 35.06 -0.68
CA ASN A 145 -6.77 36.12 -1.65
C ASN A 145 -6.15 35.60 -2.96
N ALA A 146 -6.17 34.29 -3.22
CA ALA A 146 -5.76 33.72 -4.47
C ALA A 146 -6.92 33.69 -5.49
N LYS A 147 -6.59 33.62 -6.78
CA LYS A 147 -7.59 33.35 -7.81
C LYS A 147 -8.15 31.94 -7.64
N PHE A 148 -9.43 31.79 -7.80
CA PHE A 148 -10.08 30.47 -7.73
C PHE A 148 -9.56 29.55 -8.83
N ASP A 149 -9.11 28.36 -8.43
CA ASP A 149 -8.69 27.27 -9.31
C ASP A 149 -9.46 25.99 -8.95
N PRO A 150 -10.33 25.49 -9.85
CA PRO A 150 -11.09 24.27 -9.59
C PRO A 150 -10.26 23.02 -9.32
N ASN A 151 -8.97 23.00 -9.73
CA ASN A 151 -8.10 21.85 -9.51
C ASN A 151 -7.63 21.70 -8.05
N ILE A 152 -7.64 22.80 -7.28
CA ILE A 152 -7.12 22.83 -5.90
C ILE A 152 -8.11 23.43 -4.90
N HIS A 153 -9.17 24.11 -5.38
CA HIS A 153 -10.19 24.76 -4.56
C HIS A 153 -11.58 24.18 -4.81
N GLU A 154 -12.39 24.12 -3.78
CA GLU A 154 -13.80 23.76 -3.82
C GLU A 154 -14.63 24.99 -3.39
N ALA A 155 -15.35 25.60 -4.32
CA ALA A 155 -16.22 26.74 -4.00
C ALA A 155 -17.51 26.23 -3.34
N VAL A 156 -17.66 26.47 -2.05
CA VAL A 156 -18.87 26.08 -1.27
C VAL A 156 -19.87 27.22 -1.14
N MET A 157 -19.42 28.47 -1.33
CA MET A 157 -20.27 29.67 -1.23
C MET A 157 -19.77 30.76 -2.17
N ARG A 158 -20.66 31.58 -2.65
CA ARG A 158 -20.37 32.84 -3.31
C ARG A 158 -20.52 33.99 -2.31
N GLY A 159 -19.66 34.98 -2.38
CA GLY A 159 -19.71 36.18 -1.57
C GLY A 159 -19.68 37.41 -2.47
N HIS A 160 -20.06 38.54 -1.93
CA HIS A 160 -19.91 39.83 -2.59
C HIS A 160 -19.05 40.73 -1.71
N ASN A 161 -17.85 41.06 -2.20
CA ASN A 161 -16.93 42.01 -1.57
C ASN A 161 -16.45 42.98 -2.66
N PRO A 162 -16.88 44.23 -2.61
CA PRO A 162 -16.55 45.23 -3.65
C PRO A 162 -15.07 45.63 -3.64
N GLU A 163 -14.30 45.24 -2.61
CA GLU A 163 -12.86 45.53 -2.53
C GLU A 163 -11.98 44.47 -3.23
N LEU A 164 -12.61 43.36 -3.65
CA LEU A 164 -11.91 42.25 -4.30
C LEU A 164 -12.40 42.07 -5.73
N ASP A 165 -11.49 41.65 -6.59
CA ASP A 165 -11.81 41.29 -7.98
C ASP A 165 -12.71 40.06 -8.02
N ASP A 166 -13.36 39.84 -9.15
CA ASP A 166 -14.17 38.68 -9.42
C ASP A 166 -13.30 37.40 -9.44
N GLU A 167 -13.88 36.27 -9.04
CA GLU A 167 -13.18 34.97 -8.92
C GLU A 167 -12.03 34.93 -7.89
N ILE A 168 -11.90 35.90 -7.00
CA ILE A 168 -10.93 35.84 -5.91
C ILE A 168 -11.53 35.11 -4.70
N VAL A 169 -10.74 34.30 -4.05
CA VAL A 169 -11.09 33.64 -2.78
C VAL A 169 -11.02 34.68 -1.65
N ASP A 170 -12.17 35.03 -1.11
CA ASP A 170 -12.28 36.00 -0.03
C ASP A 170 -12.27 35.37 1.38
N MET A 171 -12.62 34.09 1.48
CA MET A 171 -12.61 33.36 2.75
C MET A 171 -12.31 31.88 2.55
N VAL A 172 -11.50 31.30 3.43
CA VAL A 172 -11.19 29.88 3.49
C VAL A 172 -11.90 29.27 4.70
N PHE A 173 -12.85 28.38 4.48
CA PHE A 173 -13.55 27.67 5.55
C PHE A 173 -12.76 26.45 6.03
N GLU A 174 -12.11 25.75 5.09
CA GLU A 174 -11.34 24.56 5.36
C GLU A 174 -10.07 24.56 4.50
N LYS A 175 -8.91 24.44 5.15
CA LYS A 175 -7.62 24.46 4.47
C LYS A 175 -7.44 23.21 3.63
N GLY A 176 -6.96 23.39 2.40
CA GLY A 176 -6.59 22.31 1.51
C GLY A 176 -5.13 21.88 1.72
N TYR A 177 -4.82 20.67 1.31
CA TYR A 177 -3.47 20.11 1.39
C TYR A 177 -3.14 19.31 0.14
N LYS A 178 -1.88 19.35 -0.26
CA LYS A 178 -1.32 18.59 -1.40
C LYS A 178 -0.05 17.85 -0.99
N LEU A 179 0.24 16.75 -1.68
CA LEU A 179 1.46 15.97 -1.56
C LEU A 179 2.19 15.98 -2.92
N GLY A 180 3.18 16.83 -3.06
CA GLY A 180 3.76 17.14 -4.38
C GLY A 180 2.69 17.70 -5.31
N ASP A 181 2.48 17.04 -6.46
CA ASP A 181 1.47 17.46 -7.44
C ASP A 181 0.06 16.90 -7.16
N LYS A 182 -0.06 16.00 -6.18
CA LYS A 182 -1.35 15.35 -5.87
C LYS A 182 -2.10 16.10 -4.77
N VAL A 183 -3.28 16.60 -5.09
CA VAL A 183 -4.20 17.17 -4.08
C VAL A 183 -4.74 16.04 -3.20
N ILE A 184 -4.53 16.17 -1.88
CA ILE A 184 -5.08 15.28 -0.86
C ILE A 184 -6.50 15.73 -0.49
N ARG A 185 -6.67 17.05 -0.33
CA ARG A 185 -7.92 17.69 0.01
C ARG A 185 -7.95 19.10 -0.58
N HIS A 186 -9.02 19.44 -1.29
CA HIS A 186 -9.23 20.80 -1.80
C HIS A 186 -9.49 21.78 -0.65
N SER A 187 -9.08 23.04 -0.82
CA SER A 187 -9.48 24.10 0.11
C SER A 187 -10.96 24.44 -0.12
N LYS A 188 -11.79 24.40 0.93
CA LYS A 188 -13.17 24.87 0.84
C LYS A 188 -13.21 26.37 1.02
N VAL A 189 -13.68 27.05 0.01
CA VAL A 189 -13.54 28.48 -0.10
C VAL A 189 -14.86 29.17 -0.43
N ARG A 190 -14.93 30.45 -0.06
CA ARG A 190 -15.91 31.40 -0.62
C ARG A 190 -15.23 32.17 -1.73
N VAL A 191 -15.89 32.26 -2.86
CA VAL A 191 -15.38 32.97 -4.04
C VAL A 191 -16.16 34.26 -4.20
N ASN A 192 -15.44 35.35 -4.40
CA ASN A 192 -16.04 36.64 -4.67
C ASN A 192 -16.70 36.68 -6.04
N THR A 193 -17.90 37.22 -6.11
CA THR A 193 -18.62 37.47 -7.36
C THR A 193 -19.17 38.88 -7.31
N ASN A 194 -18.84 39.71 -8.30
CA ASN A 194 -19.23 41.10 -8.41
C ASN A 194 -20.52 41.29 -9.26
N GLU A 195 -21.25 40.18 -9.52
CA GLU A 195 -22.56 40.22 -10.16
C GLU A 195 -23.69 40.59 -9.20
#